data_fb0165ec6c7e998b6f9d30a9eeb4349d
#
_entry.id   fb0165ec6c7e998b6f9d30a9eeb4349d
#
_cell.length_a   1.000
_cell.length_b   1.000
_cell.length_c   1.000
_cell.angle_alpha   90.00
_cell.angle_beta   90.00
_cell.angle_gamma   90.00
#
_symmetry.space_group_name_H-M   'P 1'
#
loop_
_entity.id
_entity.type
_entity.pdbx_description
1 polymer ?
#
loop_
_entity_poly.entity_id
_entity_poly.type
_entity_poly.pdbx_seq_one_letter_code
_entity_poly.pdbx_strand_id
1 'polypeptide(L)'
;DGYKGYVLNKNFSNFLKPTHKINVLKAKIYNFPNNQKKKTELSFGSKIKVTDSKYKFFKFSKGWISKSNVKPIAYKEKNLFRKISIFKNIKYKWGGKSFKGIDCSALVQIFLNFNNIFCPRDAKDQHKYFKKNVKLKDIKKNDIIFWKGHVAVALSKKKLIHAYGPKKKTIIMGIN
;
A
#
# COMPACT_ATOMS: atom_id res chain seq x y z
N ASP A 1 3.59 -7.96 11.01
CA ASP A 1 4.66 -7.91 10.01
C ASP A 1 6.06 -8.14 10.60
N GLY A 2 6.14 -8.49 11.90
CA GLY A 2 7.39 -8.79 12.61
C GLY A 2 8.16 -7.58 13.15
N TYR A 3 7.73 -6.36 12.85
CA TYR A 3 8.37 -5.15 13.34
C TYR A 3 7.95 -4.85 14.79
N LYS A 4 8.91 -4.74 15.71
CA LYS A 4 8.68 -4.41 17.12
C LYS A 4 8.84 -2.91 17.34
N GLY A 5 8.03 -2.31 18.22
CA GLY A 5 8.08 -0.89 18.56
C GLY A 5 7.26 -0.57 19.80
N TYR A 6 7.39 0.65 20.29
CA TYR A 6 6.65 1.16 21.44
C TYR A 6 5.56 2.11 21.01
N VAL A 7 4.41 2.05 21.67
CA VAL A 7 3.26 2.91 21.43
C VAL A 7 2.77 3.45 22.78
N LEU A 8 2.43 4.72 22.84
CA LEU A 8 1.84 5.32 24.04
C LEU A 8 0.48 4.67 24.35
N ASN A 9 0.22 4.37 25.61
CA ASN A 9 -1.04 3.72 26.05
C ASN A 9 -2.30 4.44 25.55
N LYS A 10 -2.32 5.78 25.53
CA LYS A 10 -3.43 6.58 24.99
C LYS A 10 -3.74 6.35 23.51
N ASN A 11 -2.85 5.71 22.76
CA ASN A 11 -3.02 5.42 21.35
C ASN A 11 -3.59 4.02 21.08
N PHE A 12 -3.83 3.22 22.13
CA PHE A 12 -4.55 1.96 22.01
C PHE A 12 -6.04 2.21 21.92
N SER A 13 -6.72 1.40 21.12
CA SER A 13 -8.17 1.37 21.04
C SER A 13 -8.63 -0.09 20.86
N ASN A 14 -9.90 -0.34 21.14
CA ASN A 14 -10.48 -1.66 20.89
C ASN A 14 -10.31 -2.04 19.42
N PHE A 15 -9.95 -3.30 19.18
CA PHE A 15 -9.83 -3.84 17.84
C PHE A 15 -11.18 -3.83 17.13
N LEU A 16 -11.26 -3.14 16.02
CA LEU A 16 -12.43 -3.15 15.15
C LEU A 16 -12.15 -4.01 13.93
N LYS A 17 -12.84 -5.15 13.79
CA LYS A 17 -12.71 -6.04 12.62
C LYS A 17 -13.04 -5.23 11.35
N PRO A 18 -12.08 -5.03 10.44
CA PRO A 18 -12.31 -4.21 9.26
C PRO A 18 -13.22 -4.93 8.27
N THR A 19 -14.06 -4.17 7.57
CA THR A 19 -14.96 -4.67 6.53
C THR A 19 -14.51 -4.25 5.12
N HIS A 20 -13.78 -3.14 5.01
CA HIS A 20 -13.34 -2.57 3.73
C HIS A 20 -11.89 -2.09 3.80
N LYS A 21 -11.30 -1.88 2.63
CA LYS A 21 -9.94 -1.35 2.42
C LYS A 21 -9.90 -0.32 1.31
N ILE A 22 -9.02 0.67 1.45
CA ILE A 22 -8.87 1.78 0.50
C ILE A 22 -8.16 1.29 -0.77
N ASN A 23 -8.73 1.57 -1.95
CA ASN A 23 -8.21 1.12 -3.25
C ASN A 23 -7.69 2.25 -4.16
N VAL A 24 -7.57 3.46 -3.61
CA VAL A 24 -7.01 4.64 -4.30
C VAL A 24 -5.84 5.20 -3.50
N LEU A 25 -4.94 5.94 -4.16
CA LEU A 25 -3.75 6.50 -3.49
C LEU A 25 -4.11 7.35 -2.27
N LYS A 26 -5.10 8.23 -2.45
CA LYS A 26 -5.65 9.14 -1.42
C LYS A 26 -7.17 9.07 -1.44
N ALA A 27 -7.78 8.63 -0.38
CA ALA A 27 -9.22 8.65 -0.19
C ALA A 27 -9.60 9.82 0.72
N LYS A 28 -10.33 10.79 0.20
CA LYS A 28 -10.87 11.92 1.00
C LYS A 28 -11.96 11.42 1.95
N ILE A 29 -11.91 11.90 3.18
CA ILE A 29 -12.91 11.67 4.22
C ILE A 29 -13.67 12.95 4.46
N TYR A 30 -14.99 12.87 4.56
CA TYR A 30 -15.90 13.99 4.67
C TYR A 30 -16.67 13.94 6.00
N ASN A 31 -17.11 15.12 6.47
CA ASN A 31 -18.01 15.18 7.62
C ASN A 31 -19.42 14.70 7.26
N PHE A 32 -19.84 14.92 6.01
CA PHE A 32 -21.19 14.61 5.51
C PHE A 32 -21.12 13.78 4.22
N PRO A 33 -22.19 13.02 3.87
CA PRO A 33 -22.23 12.18 2.67
C PRO A 33 -22.55 12.96 1.37
N ASN A 34 -21.91 14.11 1.16
CA ASN A 34 -22.17 15.04 0.05
C ASN A 34 -20.91 15.70 -0.50
N ASN A 35 -19.69 15.17 -0.24
CA ASN A 35 -18.40 15.73 -0.63
C ASN A 35 -18.06 17.11 -0.03
N GLN A 36 -18.89 17.64 0.87
CA GLN A 36 -18.61 18.91 1.54
C GLN A 36 -17.70 18.71 2.75
N LYS A 37 -16.92 19.76 3.08
CA LYS A 37 -16.04 19.82 4.25
C LYS A 37 -15.17 18.57 4.44
N LYS A 38 -14.16 18.46 3.56
CA LYS A 38 -13.08 17.45 3.70
C LYS A 38 -12.47 17.53 5.10
N LYS A 39 -12.41 16.40 5.81
CA LYS A 39 -11.85 16.29 7.16
C LYS A 39 -10.40 15.83 7.14
N THR A 40 -10.11 14.80 6.38
CA THR A 40 -8.77 14.14 6.31
C THR A 40 -8.67 13.24 5.09
N GLU A 41 -7.56 12.50 4.98
CA GLU A 41 -7.34 11.53 3.91
C GLU A 41 -6.81 10.20 4.48
N LEU A 42 -7.17 9.10 3.83
CA LEU A 42 -6.61 7.77 4.06
C LEU A 42 -5.80 7.30 2.86
N SER A 43 -4.72 6.55 3.13
CA SER A 43 -3.86 5.97 2.11
C SER A 43 -4.40 4.68 1.54
N PHE A 44 -3.94 4.32 0.34
CA PHE A 44 -4.11 2.99 -0.23
C PHE A 44 -3.77 1.89 0.79
N GLY A 45 -4.60 0.85 0.83
CA GLY A 45 -4.43 -0.27 1.75
C GLY A 45 -4.89 -0.04 3.19
N SER A 46 -5.25 1.21 3.59
CA SER A 46 -5.84 1.45 4.92
C SER A 46 -7.15 0.68 5.06
N LYS A 47 -7.33 0.06 6.22
CA LYS A 47 -8.51 -0.76 6.53
C LYS A 47 -9.49 0.03 7.39
N ILE A 48 -10.79 -0.09 7.11
CA ILE A 48 -11.86 0.58 7.83
C ILE A 48 -12.99 -0.40 8.15
N LYS A 49 -13.71 -0.17 9.27
CA LYS A 49 -14.98 -0.82 9.57
C LYS A 49 -16.11 0.13 9.13
N VAL A 50 -16.80 -0.22 8.06
CA VAL A 50 -18.02 0.47 7.62
C VAL A 50 -19.14 0.13 8.58
N THR A 51 -19.89 1.15 9.02
CA THR A 51 -20.98 1.03 9.99
C THR A 51 -22.33 1.40 9.40
N ASP A 52 -22.33 2.17 8.29
CA ASP A 52 -23.56 2.65 7.65
C ASP A 52 -23.29 3.02 6.20
N SER A 53 -24.36 3.26 5.42
CA SER A 53 -24.30 3.58 3.99
C SER A 53 -25.39 4.58 3.63
N LYS A 54 -25.01 5.69 2.98
CA LYS A 54 -25.96 6.67 2.47
C LYS A 54 -25.52 7.15 1.09
N TYR A 55 -26.42 7.07 0.10
CA TYR A 55 -26.12 7.41 -1.30
C TYR A 55 -24.85 6.71 -1.82
N LYS A 56 -23.91 7.50 -2.35
CA LYS A 56 -22.61 7.03 -2.87
C LYS A 56 -21.51 6.95 -1.79
N PHE A 57 -21.87 6.98 -0.49
CA PHE A 57 -20.92 7.00 0.62
C PHE A 57 -21.13 5.85 1.61
N PHE A 58 -20.04 5.46 2.25
CA PHE A 58 -20.00 4.63 3.45
C PHE A 58 -19.60 5.48 4.66
N LYS A 59 -20.23 5.20 5.81
CA LYS A 59 -19.86 5.77 7.12
C LYS A 59 -18.90 4.84 7.85
N PHE A 60 -17.96 5.41 8.57
CA PHE A 60 -17.07 4.74 9.51
C PHE A 60 -16.68 5.71 10.63
N SER A 61 -15.90 5.27 11.63
CA SER A 61 -15.60 6.05 12.85
C SER A 61 -15.08 7.48 12.61
N LYS A 62 -14.38 7.74 11.50
CA LYS A 62 -13.80 9.06 11.19
C LYS A 62 -14.63 9.93 10.26
N GLY A 63 -15.76 9.46 9.75
CA GLY A 63 -16.64 10.21 8.85
C GLY A 63 -17.13 9.40 7.65
N TRP A 64 -17.34 10.06 6.53
CA TRP A 64 -17.88 9.48 5.30
C TRP A 64 -16.84 9.37 4.21
N ILE A 65 -16.88 8.27 3.46
CA ILE A 65 -15.96 7.98 2.35
C ILE A 65 -16.77 7.54 1.12
N SER A 66 -16.35 7.97 -0.08
CA SER A 66 -16.97 7.49 -1.32
C SER A 66 -16.84 5.97 -1.47
N LYS A 67 -17.93 5.30 -1.84
CA LYS A 67 -17.97 3.86 -2.13
C LYS A 67 -16.98 3.46 -3.22
N SER A 68 -16.72 4.33 -4.21
CA SER A 68 -15.76 4.11 -5.29
C SER A 68 -14.30 4.00 -4.80
N ASN A 69 -13.98 4.57 -3.62
CA ASN A 69 -12.63 4.61 -3.07
C ASN A 69 -12.28 3.38 -2.22
N VAL A 70 -13.20 2.45 -2.05
CA VAL A 70 -13.01 1.29 -1.19
C VAL A 70 -13.36 -0.02 -1.91
N LYS A 71 -12.83 -1.10 -1.40
CA LYS A 71 -13.18 -2.48 -1.76
C LYS A 71 -13.50 -3.27 -0.50
N PRO A 72 -14.37 -4.31 -0.57
CA PRO A 72 -14.54 -5.24 0.54
C PRO A 72 -13.22 -5.81 1.01
N ILE A 73 -13.10 -6.13 2.30
CA ILE A 73 -11.85 -6.64 2.86
C ILE A 73 -11.38 -7.94 2.20
N ALA A 74 -12.32 -8.79 1.76
CA ALA A 74 -12.03 -10.06 1.08
C ALA A 74 -11.60 -9.87 -0.39
N TYR A 75 -11.81 -8.69 -0.99
CA TYR A 75 -11.43 -8.43 -2.38
C TYR A 75 -9.94 -8.70 -2.62
N LYS A 76 -9.63 -9.38 -3.73
CA LYS A 76 -8.25 -9.59 -4.22
C LYS A 76 -8.14 -9.07 -5.65
N GLU A 77 -7.06 -8.36 -5.95
CA GLU A 77 -6.75 -7.92 -7.31
C GLU A 77 -6.10 -9.08 -8.07
N LYS A 78 -6.64 -9.48 -9.22
CA LYS A 78 -6.09 -10.58 -10.04
C LYS A 78 -4.60 -10.36 -10.40
N ASN A 79 -4.24 -9.13 -10.71
CA ASN A 79 -2.85 -8.73 -10.92
C ASN A 79 -2.38 -7.92 -9.71
N LEU A 80 -1.56 -8.54 -8.84
CA LEU A 80 -1.13 -8.00 -7.54
C LEU A 80 -0.69 -6.54 -7.59
N PHE A 81 0.13 -6.19 -8.56
CA PHE A 81 0.73 -4.86 -8.69
C PHE A 81 0.08 -3.99 -9.77
N ARG A 82 -1.13 -4.32 -10.23
CA ARG A 82 -1.82 -3.57 -11.32
C ARG A 82 -1.80 -2.05 -11.12
N LYS A 83 -2.01 -1.62 -9.89
CA LYS A 83 -2.13 -0.20 -9.53
C LYS A 83 -0.83 0.40 -8.99
N ILE A 84 0.31 -0.30 -9.01
CA ILE A 84 1.54 0.17 -8.34
C ILE A 84 2.02 1.53 -8.85
N SER A 85 1.77 1.84 -10.11
CA SER A 85 2.14 3.12 -10.75
C SER A 85 1.45 4.34 -10.14
N ILE A 86 0.35 4.18 -9.36
CA ILE A 86 -0.25 5.30 -8.63
C ILE A 86 0.71 5.92 -7.60
N PHE A 87 1.75 5.17 -7.19
CA PHE A 87 2.79 5.66 -6.28
C PHE A 87 3.95 6.37 -7.00
N LYS A 88 3.98 6.42 -8.34
CA LYS A 88 5.00 7.19 -9.09
C LYS A 88 5.04 8.63 -8.57
N ASN A 89 6.27 9.15 -8.38
CA ASN A 89 6.56 10.48 -7.82
C ASN A 89 6.19 10.70 -6.33
N ILE A 90 5.68 9.70 -5.63
CA ILE A 90 5.55 9.80 -4.16
C ILE A 90 6.94 9.90 -3.54
N LYS A 91 7.08 10.84 -2.60
CA LYS A 91 8.33 11.11 -1.88
C LYS A 91 8.87 9.84 -1.24
N TYR A 92 10.18 9.58 -1.39
CA TYR A 92 10.85 8.57 -0.58
C TYR A 92 10.89 9.02 0.88
N LYS A 93 10.49 8.14 1.77
CA LYS A 93 10.60 8.34 3.22
C LYS A 93 10.93 7.01 3.87
N TRP A 94 12.10 6.90 4.51
CA TRP A 94 12.47 5.72 5.29
C TRP A 94 11.40 5.42 6.36
N GLY A 95 10.96 4.17 6.48
CA GLY A 95 9.85 3.79 7.36
C GLY A 95 8.47 4.24 6.88
N GLY A 96 8.37 5.01 5.79
CA GLY A 96 7.11 5.51 5.24
C GLY A 96 6.28 4.40 4.59
N LYS A 97 4.93 4.52 4.71
CA LYS A 97 3.97 3.52 4.20
C LYS A 97 2.68 4.19 3.72
N SER A 98 2.78 5.37 3.11
CA SER A 98 1.61 6.15 2.72
C SER A 98 1.87 7.06 1.51
N PHE A 99 0.82 7.76 1.03
CA PHE A 99 0.96 8.79 0.01
C PHE A 99 1.79 10.01 0.47
N LYS A 100 2.05 10.18 1.78
CA LYS A 100 2.90 11.25 2.32
C LYS A 100 4.40 10.90 2.23
N GLY A 101 4.71 9.65 1.97
CA GLY A 101 6.03 9.11 1.80
C GLY A 101 6.04 7.60 1.95
N ILE A 102 6.91 6.94 1.17
CA ILE A 102 6.99 5.48 1.12
C ILE A 102 8.44 5.06 0.90
N ASP A 103 8.86 3.92 1.49
CA ASP A 103 10.13 3.27 1.16
C ASP A 103 9.93 2.05 0.23
N CYS A 104 11.04 1.44 -0.18
CA CYS A 104 11.04 0.38 -1.18
C CYS A 104 10.26 -0.86 -0.72
N SER A 105 10.49 -1.33 0.51
CA SER A 105 9.84 -2.52 1.05
C SER A 105 8.37 -2.28 1.39
N ALA A 106 8.00 -1.08 1.85
CA ALA A 106 6.61 -0.71 2.06
C ALA A 106 5.82 -0.70 0.75
N LEU A 107 6.42 -0.26 -0.37
CA LEU A 107 5.76 -0.29 -1.68
C LEU A 107 5.35 -1.70 -2.07
N VAL A 108 6.19 -2.71 -1.84
CA VAL A 108 5.86 -4.13 -2.04
C VAL A 108 4.81 -4.59 -1.03
N GLN A 109 5.06 -4.32 0.26
CA GLN A 109 4.23 -4.81 1.36
C GLN A 109 2.77 -4.36 1.26
N ILE A 110 2.49 -3.09 0.92
CA ILE A 110 1.12 -2.59 0.88
C ILE A 110 0.28 -3.25 -0.21
N PHE A 111 0.87 -3.61 -1.36
CA PHE A 111 0.15 -4.31 -2.43
C PHE A 111 -0.11 -5.77 -2.09
N LEU A 112 0.83 -6.46 -1.46
CA LEU A 112 0.63 -7.82 -0.97
C LEU A 112 -0.42 -7.86 0.14
N ASN A 113 -0.32 -6.97 1.14
CA ASN A 113 -1.29 -6.87 2.22
C ASN A 113 -2.68 -6.45 1.73
N PHE A 114 -2.77 -5.61 0.68
CA PHE A 114 -4.05 -5.31 0.02
C PHE A 114 -4.70 -6.58 -0.55
N ASN A 115 -3.91 -7.54 -0.99
CA ASN A 115 -4.39 -8.82 -1.50
C ASN A 115 -4.50 -9.91 -0.41
N ASN A 116 -4.43 -9.54 0.87
CA ASN A 116 -4.47 -10.44 2.02
C ASN A 116 -3.31 -11.48 2.01
N ILE A 117 -2.16 -11.11 1.42
CA ILE A 117 -0.93 -11.88 1.41
C ILE A 117 0.00 -11.28 2.46
N PHE A 118 0.50 -12.11 3.37
CA PHE A 118 1.51 -11.67 4.34
C PHE A 118 2.79 -11.22 3.63
N CYS A 119 3.41 -10.16 4.15
CA CYS A 119 4.69 -9.66 3.67
C CYS A 119 5.44 -9.01 4.82
N PRO A 120 6.69 -9.43 5.10
CA PRO A 120 7.54 -8.77 6.10
C PRO A 120 7.71 -7.27 5.82
N ARG A 121 8.10 -6.51 6.86
CA ARG A 121 8.25 -5.06 6.71
C ARG A 121 9.51 -4.67 5.95
N ASP A 122 10.65 -5.29 6.25
CA ASP A 122 11.95 -4.86 5.74
C ASP A 122 12.39 -5.67 4.52
N ALA A 123 13.12 -5.03 3.58
CA ALA A 123 13.59 -5.66 2.34
C ALA A 123 14.43 -6.92 2.60
N LYS A 124 15.26 -6.93 3.65
CA LYS A 124 16.06 -8.09 4.05
C LYS A 124 15.18 -9.29 4.42
N ASP A 125 14.10 -9.04 5.18
CA ASP A 125 13.19 -10.09 5.63
C ASP A 125 12.25 -10.52 4.50
N GLN A 126 11.84 -9.60 3.62
CA GLN A 126 11.12 -9.93 2.38
C GLN A 126 11.96 -10.88 1.50
N HIS A 127 13.24 -10.59 1.29
CA HIS A 127 14.14 -11.44 0.52
C HIS A 127 14.25 -12.86 1.11
N LYS A 128 14.35 -12.98 2.44
CA LYS A 128 14.37 -14.28 3.13
C LYS A 128 13.02 -15.01 3.03
N TYR A 129 11.92 -14.27 3.01
CA TYR A 129 10.56 -14.83 2.99
C TYR A 129 10.19 -15.38 1.62
N PHE A 130 10.53 -14.69 0.54
CA PHE A 130 10.25 -15.11 -0.83
C PHE A 130 11.38 -16.00 -1.37
N LYS A 131 11.20 -17.32 -1.21
CA LYS A 131 12.25 -18.32 -1.50
C LYS A 131 12.40 -18.69 -2.98
N LYS A 132 11.39 -18.38 -3.83
CA LYS A 132 11.45 -18.74 -5.25
C LYS A 132 12.29 -17.74 -6.02
N ASN A 133 13.40 -18.21 -6.59
CA ASN A 133 14.27 -17.41 -7.42
C ASN A 133 14.01 -17.67 -8.91
N VAL A 134 14.18 -16.64 -9.72
CA VAL A 134 14.16 -16.69 -11.18
C VAL A 134 15.46 -16.11 -11.75
N LYS A 135 15.92 -16.61 -12.89
CA LYS A 135 17.09 -16.03 -13.57
C LYS A 135 16.73 -14.66 -14.14
N LEU A 136 17.71 -13.74 -14.22
CA LEU A 136 17.47 -12.36 -14.70
C LEU A 136 16.81 -12.33 -16.09
N LYS A 137 17.23 -13.22 -17.01
CA LYS A 137 16.64 -13.35 -18.36
C LYS A 137 15.16 -13.74 -18.36
N ASP A 138 14.69 -14.39 -17.30
CA ASP A 138 13.32 -14.93 -17.18
C ASP A 138 12.39 -14.00 -16.39
N ILE A 139 12.85 -12.80 -16.02
CA ILE A 139 12.02 -11.81 -15.31
C ILE A 139 10.75 -11.53 -16.08
N LYS A 140 9.64 -11.54 -15.34
CA LYS A 140 8.28 -11.23 -15.81
C LYS A 140 7.67 -10.08 -15.02
N LYS A 141 6.60 -9.53 -15.56
CA LYS A 141 5.76 -8.56 -14.84
C LYS A 141 5.31 -9.15 -13.50
N ASN A 142 5.37 -8.33 -12.44
CA ASN A 142 5.08 -8.64 -11.04
C ASN A 142 6.17 -9.42 -10.29
N ASP A 143 7.29 -9.75 -10.90
CA ASP A 143 8.42 -10.30 -10.15
C ASP A 143 8.97 -9.23 -9.20
N ILE A 144 9.41 -9.68 -8.03
CA ILE A 144 10.02 -8.83 -7.02
C ILE A 144 11.53 -9.00 -7.13
N ILE A 145 12.24 -7.89 -7.33
CA ILE A 145 13.68 -7.85 -7.54
C ILE A 145 14.34 -7.33 -6.28
N PHE A 146 15.34 -8.05 -5.75
CA PHE A 146 16.06 -7.70 -4.54
C PHE A 146 17.53 -7.36 -4.83
N TRP A 147 18.03 -6.34 -4.14
CA TRP A 147 19.45 -6.02 -3.98
C TRP A 147 19.79 -5.95 -2.50
N LYS A 148 21.06 -5.79 -2.14
CA LYS A 148 21.47 -5.57 -0.75
C LYS A 148 20.74 -4.34 -0.18
N GLY A 149 19.81 -4.57 0.75
CA GLY A 149 19.06 -3.52 1.44
C GLY A 149 17.97 -2.82 0.60
N HIS A 150 17.62 -3.33 -0.58
CA HIS A 150 16.66 -2.67 -1.48
C HIS A 150 15.75 -3.67 -2.20
N VAL A 151 14.57 -3.18 -2.67
CA VAL A 151 13.61 -3.99 -3.41
C VAL A 151 12.84 -3.16 -4.44
N ALA A 152 12.49 -3.79 -5.55
CA ALA A 152 11.67 -3.23 -6.62
C ALA A 152 10.64 -4.24 -7.14
N VAL A 153 9.71 -3.79 -7.96
CA VAL A 153 8.74 -4.63 -8.68
C VAL A 153 8.93 -4.46 -10.18
N ALA A 154 9.06 -5.56 -10.90
CA ALA A 154 9.10 -5.56 -12.35
C ALA A 154 7.73 -5.20 -12.94
N LEU A 155 7.70 -4.17 -13.77
CA LEU A 155 6.54 -3.79 -14.58
C LEU A 155 6.49 -4.54 -15.91
N SER A 156 7.67 -4.96 -16.38
CA SER A 156 7.89 -5.76 -17.59
C SER A 156 9.28 -6.40 -17.52
N LYS A 157 9.69 -7.13 -18.56
CA LYS A 157 11.06 -7.63 -18.71
C LYS A 157 12.13 -6.52 -18.73
N LYS A 158 11.75 -5.28 -19.07
CA LYS A 158 12.70 -4.16 -19.27
C LYS A 158 12.50 -2.98 -18.31
N LYS A 159 11.44 -2.98 -17.47
CA LYS A 159 11.12 -1.83 -16.60
C LYS A 159 10.74 -2.31 -15.21
N LEU A 160 11.19 -1.56 -14.21
CA LEU A 160 10.82 -1.75 -12.81
C LEU A 160 10.29 -0.45 -12.18
N ILE A 161 9.60 -0.57 -11.06
CA ILE A 161 9.20 0.54 -10.19
C ILE A 161 9.72 0.30 -8.77
N HIS A 162 10.28 1.33 -8.16
CA HIS A 162 10.73 1.30 -6.77
C HIS A 162 10.68 2.67 -6.11
N ALA A 163 10.53 2.72 -4.79
CA ALA A 163 10.79 3.92 -4.03
C ALA A 163 12.30 4.03 -3.81
N TYR A 164 12.93 5.02 -4.47
CA TYR A 164 14.38 5.11 -4.61
C TYR A 164 14.96 6.29 -3.80
N GLY A 165 15.72 5.97 -2.76
CA GLY A 165 16.31 6.94 -1.84
C GLY A 165 17.16 8.01 -2.54
N PRO A 166 18.13 7.65 -3.41
CA PRO A 166 18.96 8.64 -4.11
C PRO A 166 18.18 9.65 -4.96
N LYS A 167 17.05 9.26 -5.55
CA LYS A 167 16.15 10.18 -6.28
C LYS A 167 15.05 10.76 -5.39
N LYS A 168 15.03 10.48 -4.09
CA LYS A 168 14.08 10.97 -3.07
C LYS A 168 12.60 10.74 -3.41
N LYS A 169 12.29 9.81 -4.32
CA LYS A 169 10.91 9.52 -4.78
C LYS A 169 10.77 8.13 -5.39
N THR A 170 9.53 7.70 -5.57
CA THR A 170 9.19 6.50 -6.35
C THR A 170 9.33 6.80 -7.85
N ILE A 171 10.12 5.97 -8.54
CA ILE A 171 10.42 6.11 -9.97
C ILE A 171 10.22 4.81 -10.73
N ILE A 172 10.08 4.95 -12.04
CA ILE A 172 10.16 3.83 -13.00
C ILE A 172 11.48 4.00 -13.74
N MET A 173 12.23 2.90 -13.87
CA MET A 173 13.50 2.87 -14.61
C MET A 173 13.71 1.56 -15.37
N GLY A 174 14.74 1.49 -16.21
CA GLY A 174 15.14 0.29 -16.91
C GLY A 174 15.67 -0.79 -15.95
N ILE A 175 15.58 -2.05 -16.38
CA ILE A 175 16.32 -3.19 -15.83
C ILE A 175 17.47 -3.40 -16.81
N ASN A 176 18.67 -3.03 -16.38
CA ASN A 176 19.91 -3.24 -17.13
C ASN A 176 20.64 -4.43 -16.53
#